data_a797e3b6259c56da20a2b0010c1b657d
#
_entry.id   a797e3b6259c56da20a2b0010c1b657d
#
_cell.length_a   1.000
_cell.length_b   1.000
_cell.length_c   1.000
_cell.angle_alpha   90.00
_cell.angle_beta   90.00
_cell.angle_gamma   90.00
#
_symmetry.space_group_name_H-M   'P 1'
#
loop_
_entity.id
_entity.type
_entity.pdbx_description
1 polymer ?
#
loop_
_entity_poly.entity_id
_entity_poly.type
_entity_poly.pdbx_seq_one_letter_code
_entity_poly.pdbx_strand_id
1 'polypeptide(L)' 'QKPVWKKIAEEISLEVSLGRWTVGSIIPNEIDLAKRYKVSRDTMRKALTYLTQQGLFERKPHIGTRVKSRTRTGKFLSE' A
#
# COMPACT_ATOMS: atom_id res chain seq x y z
N GLN A 1 8.93 18.59 -4.53
CA GLN A 1 8.43 17.93 -3.34
C GLN A 1 7.35 16.93 -3.67
N LYS A 2 7.29 15.90 -2.86
CA LYS A 2 6.29 14.86 -3.08
C LYS A 2 5.00 15.18 -2.36
N PRO A 3 3.86 14.83 -2.96
CA PRO A 3 2.60 14.90 -2.24
C PRO A 3 2.62 14.00 -1.01
N VAL A 4 1.80 14.32 -0.03
CA VAL A 4 1.75 13.54 1.20
C VAL A 4 1.39 12.09 0.90
N TRP A 5 0.42 11.86 0.02
CA TRP A 5 0.00 10.50 -0.28
C TRP A 5 1.16 9.66 -0.86
N LYS A 6 2.05 10.30 -1.59
CA LYS A 6 3.17 9.56 -2.17
C LYS A 6 4.19 9.19 -1.10
N LYS A 7 4.42 10.08 -0.13
CA LYS A 7 5.29 9.75 0.98
C LYS A 7 4.74 8.60 1.78
N ILE A 8 3.42 8.60 2.02
CA ILE A 8 2.78 7.51 2.74
C ILE A 8 2.91 6.20 1.97
N ALA A 9 2.70 6.26 0.65
CA ALA A 9 2.85 5.07 -0.17
C ALA A 9 4.26 4.50 -0.07
N GLU A 10 5.25 5.35 -0.07
CA GLU A 10 6.63 4.90 0.04
C GLU A 10 6.92 4.29 1.40
N GLU A 11 6.37 4.86 2.47
CA GLU A 11 6.53 4.29 3.79
C GLU A 11 5.91 2.91 3.89
N ILE A 12 4.70 2.77 3.37
CA ILE A 12 4.03 1.48 3.40
C ILE A 12 4.80 0.46 2.57
N SER A 13 5.28 0.88 1.42
CA SER A 13 6.07 0.01 0.55
C SER A 13 7.32 -0.48 1.27
N LEU A 14 7.98 0.41 1.99
CA LEU A 14 9.17 0.04 2.75
C LEU A 14 8.82 -0.97 3.83
N GLU A 15 7.72 -0.76 4.54
CA GLU A 15 7.33 -1.69 5.60
C GLU A 15 7.01 -3.06 5.05
N VAL A 16 6.39 -3.10 3.88
CA VAL A 16 6.14 -4.39 3.23
C VAL A 16 7.45 -5.07 2.88
N SER A 17 8.39 -4.32 2.34
CA SER A 17 9.68 -4.90 1.94
C SER A 17 10.48 -5.39 3.14
N LEU A 18 10.28 -4.77 4.30
CA LEU A 18 10.96 -5.19 5.52
C LEU A 18 10.27 -6.38 6.20
N GLY A 19 9.17 -6.84 5.63
CA GLY A 19 8.47 -7.99 6.17
C GLY A 19 7.50 -7.68 7.30
N ARG A 20 7.22 -6.40 7.55
CA ARG A 20 6.27 -6.03 8.61
C ARG A 20 4.84 -6.36 8.22
N TRP A 21 4.56 -6.37 6.93
CA TRP A 21 3.28 -6.81 6.41
C TRP A 21 3.56 -8.07 5.58
N THR A 22 3.07 -9.19 6.06
CA THR A 22 3.36 -10.47 5.40
C THR A 22 2.58 -10.60 4.10
N VAL A 23 3.22 -11.12 3.09
CA VAL A 23 2.54 -11.38 1.82
C VAL A 23 1.37 -12.34 2.07
N GLY A 24 0.23 -12.02 1.53
CA GLY A 24 -0.99 -12.80 1.72
C GLY A 24 -1.85 -12.33 2.88
N SER A 25 -1.33 -11.46 3.75
CA SER A 25 -2.11 -10.99 4.88
C SER A 25 -3.02 -9.84 4.46
N ILE A 26 -4.07 -9.64 5.25
CA ILE A 26 -5.02 -8.57 5.03
C ILE A 26 -4.55 -7.37 5.86
N ILE A 27 -4.43 -6.21 5.22
CA ILE A 27 -4.04 -5.01 5.94
C ILE A 27 -5.28 -4.31 6.49
N PRO A 28 -5.11 -3.41 7.47
CA PRO A 28 -6.24 -2.64 7.98
C PRO A 28 -6.91 -1.82 6.87
N ASN A 29 -8.15 -1.46 7.10
CA ASN A 29 -8.89 -0.69 6.11
C ASN A 29 -8.38 0.75 6.04
N GLU A 30 -8.91 1.50 5.07
CA GLU A 30 -8.48 2.88 4.84
C GLU A 30 -8.58 3.74 6.09
N ILE A 31 -9.68 3.59 6.81
CA ILE A 31 -9.93 4.45 7.95
C ILE A 31 -8.89 4.18 9.04
N ASP A 32 -8.64 2.92 9.33
CA ASP A 32 -7.66 2.56 10.35
C ASP A 32 -6.25 2.94 9.94
N LEU A 33 -5.91 2.73 8.69
CA LEU A 33 -4.59 3.12 8.20
C LEU A 33 -4.41 4.63 8.22
N ALA A 34 -5.45 5.37 7.87
CA ALA A 34 -5.36 6.82 7.89
C ALA A 34 -5.08 7.31 9.30
N LYS A 35 -5.72 6.71 10.29
CA LYS A 35 -5.46 7.06 11.68
C LYS A 35 -4.04 6.72 12.08
N ARG A 36 -3.57 5.58 11.66
CA ARG A 36 -2.24 5.11 12.00
C ARG A 36 -1.16 6.04 11.46
N TYR A 37 -1.34 6.52 10.24
CA TYR A 37 -0.37 7.41 9.62
C TYR A 37 -0.71 8.88 9.80
N LYS A 38 -1.81 9.17 10.49
CA LYS A 38 -2.19 10.55 10.83
C LYS A 38 -2.42 11.39 9.58
N VAL A 39 -3.14 10.84 8.65
CA VAL A 39 -3.49 11.54 7.41
C VAL A 39 -4.98 11.39 7.16
N SER A 40 -5.49 12.14 6.19
CA SER A 40 -6.89 12.05 5.85
C SER A 40 -7.16 10.72 5.13
N ARG A 41 -8.43 10.34 5.14
CA ARG A 41 -8.86 9.14 4.46
C ARG A 41 -8.60 9.22 2.96
N ASP A 42 -8.83 10.42 2.37
CA ASP A 42 -8.57 10.60 0.95
C ASP A 42 -7.10 10.41 0.62
N THR A 43 -6.23 10.94 1.47
CA THR A 43 -4.79 10.78 1.27
C THR A 43 -4.41 9.30 1.32
N MET A 44 -4.96 8.57 2.30
CA MET A 44 -4.67 7.15 2.41
C MET A 44 -5.21 6.38 1.21
N ARG A 45 -6.40 6.75 0.73
CA ARG A 45 -6.97 6.08 -0.44
C ARG A 45 -6.07 6.24 -1.65
N LYS A 46 -5.55 7.45 -1.87
CA LYS A 46 -4.64 7.68 -3.00
C LYS A 46 -3.39 6.84 -2.87
N ALA A 47 -2.84 6.75 -1.67
CA ALA A 47 -1.64 5.94 -1.45
C ALA A 47 -1.91 4.47 -1.75
N LEU A 48 -3.03 3.95 -1.26
CA LEU A 48 -3.35 2.54 -1.47
C LEU A 48 -3.66 2.24 -2.93
N THR A 49 -4.32 3.17 -3.61
CA THR A 49 -4.58 3.01 -5.04
C THR A 49 -3.28 2.94 -5.82
N TYR A 50 -2.35 3.82 -5.49
CA TYR A 50 -1.06 3.82 -6.14
C TYR A 50 -0.33 2.49 -5.91
N LEU A 51 -0.31 2.00 -4.67
CA LEU A 51 0.37 0.75 -4.36
C LEU A 51 -0.31 -0.45 -5.02
N THR A 52 -1.61 -0.40 -5.17
CA THR A 52 -2.34 -1.44 -5.89
C THR A 52 -1.92 -1.45 -7.35
N GLN A 53 -1.76 -0.28 -7.94
CA GLN A 53 -1.29 -0.18 -9.32
C GLN A 53 0.14 -0.66 -9.46
N GLN A 54 0.93 -0.52 -8.42
CA GLN A 54 2.32 -0.97 -8.43
C GLN A 54 2.46 -2.47 -8.19
N GLY A 55 1.37 -3.14 -7.88
CA GLY A 55 1.39 -4.58 -7.69
C GLY A 55 1.70 -5.06 -6.29
N LEU A 56 1.83 -4.15 -5.33
CA LEU A 56 2.06 -4.56 -3.94
C LEU A 56 0.81 -5.09 -3.29
N PHE A 57 -0.33 -4.49 -3.57
CA PHE A 57 -1.59 -4.82 -2.93
C PHE A 57 -2.61 -5.23 -3.97
N GLU A 58 -3.61 -6.00 -3.54
CA GLU A 58 -4.77 -6.26 -4.37
C GLU A 58 -6.00 -6.12 -3.50
N ARG A 59 -7.05 -5.58 -4.09
CA ARG A 59 -8.30 -5.38 -3.39
C ARG A 59 -9.25 -6.50 -3.71
N LYS A 60 -9.82 -7.07 -2.66
CA LYS A 60 -10.76 -8.18 -2.80
C LYS A 60 -12.10 -7.76 -2.24
N PRO A 61 -13.19 -7.89 -2.98
CA PRO A 61 -14.51 -7.58 -2.45
C PRO A 61 -14.78 -8.39 -1.20
N HIS A 62 -15.35 -7.75 -0.19
CA HIS A 62 -15.77 -8.41 1.06
C HIS A 62 -14.62 -8.90 1.93
N ILE A 63 -13.39 -8.84 1.44
CA ILE A 63 -12.24 -9.29 2.21
C ILE A 63 -11.38 -8.11 2.63
N GLY A 64 -11.18 -7.17 1.73
CA GLY A 64 -10.37 -6.00 1.99
C GLY A 64 -9.15 -5.97 1.10
N THR A 65 -8.10 -5.32 1.57
CA THR A 65 -6.86 -5.18 0.82
C THR A 65 -5.84 -6.17 1.34
N ARG A 66 -5.23 -6.90 0.44
CA ARG A 66 -4.27 -7.94 0.79
C ARG A 66 -2.91 -7.60 0.21
N VAL A 67 -1.86 -7.97 0.93
CA VAL A 67 -0.50 -7.81 0.43
C VAL A 67 -0.26 -8.87 -0.63
N LYS A 68 0.01 -8.42 -1.85
CA LYS A 68 0.19 -9.31 -2.97
C LYS A 68 1.66 -9.64 -3.19
N SER A 69 2.53 -8.67 -2.96
CA SER A 69 3.95 -8.84 -3.27
C SER A 69 4.76 -7.99 -2.31
N ARG A 70 6.00 -8.38 -2.07
CA ARG A 70 6.89 -7.61 -1.19
C ARG A 70 7.57 -6.47 -1.94
N THR A 71 7.63 -6.56 -3.24
CA THR A 71 8.26 -5.54 -4.05
C THR A 71 7.33 -5.13 -5.17
N ARG A 72 7.54 -3.95 -5.67
CA ARG A 72 6.78 -3.49 -6.82
C ARG A 72 7.10 -4.38 -8.00
N THR A 73 6.07 -4.71 -8.74
CA THR A 73 6.27 -5.46 -9.96
C THR A 73 6.26 -4.48 -11.12
N GLY A 74 6.55 -4.97 -12.28
CA GLY A 74 6.39 -4.17 -13.47
C GLY A 74 7.69 -3.66 -13.98
N LYS A 75 7.89 -2.36 -13.97
CA LYS A 75 8.92 -1.80 -14.78
C LYS A 75 10.27 -2.43 -14.69
N PHE A 76 10.79 -2.64 -13.52
CA PHE A 76 12.14 -3.14 -13.45
C PHE A 76 12.24 -4.59 -13.87
N LEU A 77 11.12 -5.27 -13.94
CA LEU A 77 11.13 -6.64 -14.40
C LEU A 77 11.25 -6.74 -15.89
N SER A 78 11.06 -5.64 -16.56
CA SER A 78 11.15 -5.69 -18.00
C SER A 78 12.57 -5.69 -18.51
N GLU A 79 13.50 -5.53 -17.62
CA GLU A 79 14.84 -5.53 -18.10
C GLU A 79 15.39 -6.81 -18.31
#